data_977717451d60c12fe553c22b711c1a09
#
_entry.id   977717451d60c12fe553c22b711c1a09
#
_cell.length_a   1.000
_cell.length_b   1.000
_cell.length_c   1.000
_cell.angle_alpha   90.00
_cell.angle_beta   90.00
_cell.angle_gamma   90.00
#
_symmetry.space_group_name_H-M   'P 1'
#
loop_
_entity.id
_entity.type
_entity.pdbx_description
1 polymer ?
#
loop_
_entity_poly.entity_id
_entity_poly.type
_entity_poly.pdbx_seq_one_letter_code
_entity_poly.pdbx_strand_id
1 'polypeptide(L)'
;MAHQIKKNLGVITHRGGAEFRVWAPFAKQVYIDGTFTPNGKQPLTSEDDGYWFALIHGAEPGHQYKYIIETPDGRLLERNDPRARAITSSDKGFSVIVDNEFDWQGDNFVMPPKHDQVIYELHVGTFNRPDAATSGTFDSAIEKLDYLRDLGINIIELMPVTSMAFSNGWGYAPNHIFSVESMLGGRHGLMKFVRACHQHGIGVILDV
;
A
#
# COMPACT_ATOMS: atom_id res chain seq x y z
N MET A 1 4.94 34.32 -7.46
CA MET A 1 5.19 32.87 -7.64
C MET A 1 3.85 32.16 -7.48
N ALA A 2 3.29 31.58 -8.53
CA ALA A 2 2.05 30.83 -8.44
C ALA A 2 2.34 29.60 -7.57
N HIS A 3 1.54 29.39 -6.52
CA HIS A 3 1.53 28.14 -5.77
C HIS A 3 1.16 27.04 -6.76
N GLN A 4 2.13 26.23 -7.18
CA GLN A 4 1.86 25.01 -7.91
C GLN A 4 0.99 24.14 -6.99
N ILE A 5 -0.27 23.96 -7.35
CA ILE A 5 -1.16 23.02 -6.68
C ILE A 5 -0.51 21.65 -6.84
N LYS A 6 -0.09 21.05 -5.74
CA LYS A 6 0.57 19.75 -5.73
C LYS A 6 -0.44 18.73 -6.22
N LYS A 7 -0.30 18.25 -7.47
CA LYS A 7 -1.21 17.27 -8.06
C LYS A 7 -1.09 15.94 -7.29
N ASN A 8 -2.18 15.43 -6.77
CA ASN A 8 -2.21 14.14 -6.09
C ASN A 8 -2.06 13.02 -7.13
N LEU A 9 -1.04 12.17 -6.98
CA LEU A 9 -0.81 10.98 -7.79
C LEU A 9 -1.50 9.76 -7.20
N GLY A 10 -1.82 8.79 -8.07
CA GLY A 10 -2.52 7.57 -7.68
C GLY A 10 -4.03 7.69 -7.80
N VAL A 11 -4.74 6.91 -7.01
CA VAL A 11 -6.21 6.85 -7.02
C VAL A 11 -6.78 7.56 -5.81
N ILE A 12 -7.81 8.39 -6.06
CA ILE A 12 -8.65 9.02 -5.03
C ILE A 12 -10.09 8.60 -5.28
N THR A 13 -10.68 7.94 -4.30
CA THR A 13 -12.07 7.48 -4.35
C THR A 13 -13.02 8.59 -3.95
N HIS A 14 -14.16 8.65 -4.63
CA HIS A 14 -15.27 9.56 -4.38
C HIS A 14 -16.59 8.80 -4.39
N ARG A 15 -17.67 9.45 -3.99
CA ARG A 15 -19.00 8.87 -4.12
C ARG A 15 -19.35 8.67 -5.60
N GLY A 16 -19.43 7.40 -6.03
CA GLY A 16 -19.80 7.01 -7.39
C GLY A 16 -18.66 6.93 -8.41
N GLY A 17 -17.39 6.96 -7.98
CA GLY A 17 -16.26 6.78 -8.88
C GLY A 17 -14.89 7.04 -8.24
N ALA A 18 -13.87 7.09 -9.07
CA ALA A 18 -12.52 7.39 -8.63
C ALA A 18 -11.77 8.26 -9.66
N GLU A 19 -10.91 9.14 -9.14
CA GLU A 19 -9.92 9.87 -9.91
C GLU A 19 -8.63 9.06 -9.99
N PHE A 20 -8.07 9.03 -11.19
CA PHE A 20 -6.79 8.40 -11.48
C PHE A 20 -5.83 9.44 -12.02
N ARG A 21 -4.64 9.54 -11.44
CA ARG A 21 -3.60 10.42 -11.95
C ARG A 21 -2.24 9.76 -11.90
N VAL A 22 -1.55 9.77 -13.03
CA VAL A 22 -0.22 9.21 -13.18
C VAL A 22 0.71 10.19 -13.91
N TRP A 23 1.99 10.15 -13.58
CA TRP A 23 3.02 10.90 -14.27
C TRP A 23 3.71 10.01 -15.31
N ALA A 24 3.59 10.36 -16.57
CA ALA A 24 4.17 9.63 -17.70
C ALA A 24 4.56 10.64 -18.81
N PRO A 25 5.63 11.44 -18.60
CA PRO A 25 5.96 12.60 -19.44
C PRO A 25 6.38 12.22 -20.87
N PHE A 26 6.79 10.99 -21.09
CA PHE A 26 7.23 10.51 -22.40
C PHE A 26 6.17 9.65 -23.11
N ALA A 27 4.96 9.53 -22.53
CA ALA A 27 3.87 8.80 -23.16
C ALA A 27 3.27 9.62 -24.31
N LYS A 28 2.95 8.97 -25.42
CA LYS A 28 2.11 9.54 -26.47
C LYS A 28 0.65 9.58 -26.04
N GLN A 29 0.19 8.53 -25.33
CA GLN A 29 -1.12 8.42 -24.72
C GLN A 29 -1.06 7.46 -23.52
N VAL A 30 -1.87 7.72 -22.51
CA VAL A 30 -2.10 6.80 -21.38
C VAL A 30 -3.56 6.39 -21.37
N TYR A 31 -3.79 5.10 -21.15
CA TYR A 31 -5.11 4.53 -20.95
C TYR A 31 -5.15 3.84 -19.58
N ILE A 32 -6.35 3.68 -19.04
CA ILE A 32 -6.61 2.80 -17.90
C ILE A 32 -7.44 1.61 -18.38
N ASP A 33 -7.08 0.42 -17.93
CA ASP A 33 -7.81 -0.82 -18.14
C ASP A 33 -8.04 -1.51 -16.80
N GLY A 34 -9.28 -1.92 -16.54
CA GLY A 34 -9.63 -2.49 -15.25
C GLY A 34 -10.98 -3.16 -15.24
N THR A 35 -11.32 -3.78 -14.12
CA THR A 35 -12.61 -4.49 -13.94
C THR A 35 -13.84 -3.57 -14.05
N PHE A 36 -13.63 -2.28 -14.04
CA PHE A 36 -14.65 -1.23 -14.21
C PHE A 36 -14.69 -0.64 -15.63
N THR A 37 -13.91 -1.18 -16.58
CA THR A 37 -13.89 -0.75 -17.99
C THR A 37 -14.43 -1.84 -18.92
N PRO A 38 -15.74 -2.20 -18.86
CA PRO A 38 -16.29 -3.36 -19.56
C PRO A 38 -16.19 -3.27 -21.07
N ASN A 39 -16.05 -2.06 -21.62
CA ASN A 39 -15.89 -1.80 -23.05
C ASN A 39 -14.42 -1.66 -23.49
N GLY A 40 -13.48 -2.11 -22.65
CA GLY A 40 -12.04 -1.99 -22.87
C GLY A 40 -11.43 -0.72 -22.30
N LYS A 41 -10.13 -0.57 -22.50
CA LYS A 41 -9.33 0.53 -21.94
C LYS A 41 -9.89 1.91 -22.26
N GLN A 42 -9.88 2.81 -21.27
CA GLN A 42 -10.32 4.21 -21.40
C GLN A 42 -9.12 5.16 -21.46
N PRO A 43 -9.11 6.17 -22.34
CA PRO A 43 -8.03 7.14 -22.42
C PRO A 43 -8.06 8.09 -21.22
N LEU A 44 -6.87 8.44 -20.73
CA LEU A 44 -6.69 9.55 -19.80
C LEU A 44 -6.47 10.84 -20.60
N THR A 45 -6.84 11.95 -19.98
CA THR A 45 -6.58 13.30 -20.52
C THR A 45 -5.19 13.74 -20.10
N SER A 46 -4.41 14.24 -21.05
CA SER A 46 -3.12 14.85 -20.78
C SER A 46 -3.33 16.15 -20.01
N GLU A 47 -2.55 16.32 -18.94
CA GLU A 47 -2.40 17.56 -18.19
C GLU A 47 -0.99 18.13 -18.38
N ASP A 48 -0.75 19.35 -17.89
CA ASP A 48 0.59 19.97 -17.95
C ASP A 48 1.65 19.13 -17.21
N ASP A 49 2.90 19.30 -17.58
CA ASP A 49 4.08 18.69 -16.95
C ASP A 49 4.14 17.14 -17.04
N GLY A 50 3.45 16.55 -18.02
CA GLY A 50 3.47 15.10 -18.27
C GLY A 50 2.58 14.29 -17.35
N TYR A 51 1.61 14.92 -16.70
CA TYR A 51 0.57 14.22 -15.95
C TYR A 51 -0.58 13.79 -16.85
N TRP A 52 -1.24 12.72 -16.45
CA TRP A 52 -2.40 12.14 -17.11
C TRP A 52 -3.49 11.88 -16.08
N PHE A 53 -4.72 12.26 -16.40
CA PHE A 53 -5.84 12.25 -15.49
C PHE A 53 -7.09 11.62 -16.11
N ALA A 54 -7.86 10.90 -15.30
CA ALA A 54 -9.25 10.52 -15.61
C ALA A 54 -10.09 10.46 -14.34
N LEU A 55 -11.35 10.87 -14.46
CA LEU A 55 -12.41 10.55 -13.51
C LEU A 55 -13.23 9.42 -14.10
N ILE A 56 -13.28 8.28 -13.42
CA ILE A 56 -13.98 7.09 -13.88
C ILE A 56 -15.17 6.81 -12.96
N HIS A 57 -16.37 6.93 -13.50
CA HIS A 57 -17.59 6.59 -12.78
C HIS A 57 -17.71 5.08 -12.60
N GLY A 58 -18.19 4.63 -11.44
CA GLY A 58 -18.33 3.21 -11.09
C GLY A 58 -17.03 2.51 -10.75
N ALA A 59 -15.88 3.21 -10.74
CA ALA A 59 -14.64 2.68 -10.19
C ALA A 59 -14.68 2.76 -8.67
N GLU A 60 -14.62 1.60 -7.98
CA GLU A 60 -14.86 1.47 -6.55
C GLU A 60 -13.75 0.66 -5.86
N PRO A 61 -13.59 0.74 -4.54
CA PRO A 61 -12.67 -0.10 -3.78
C PRO A 61 -12.86 -1.60 -4.10
N GLY A 62 -11.75 -2.32 -4.24
CA GLY A 62 -11.71 -3.71 -4.67
C GLY A 62 -11.55 -3.91 -6.18
N HIS A 63 -11.86 -2.92 -7.00
CA HIS A 63 -11.60 -3.00 -8.43
C HIS A 63 -10.10 -3.02 -8.74
N GLN A 64 -9.75 -3.77 -9.78
CA GLN A 64 -8.38 -3.99 -10.25
C GLN A 64 -8.13 -3.23 -11.55
N TYR A 65 -6.91 -2.71 -11.72
CA TYR A 65 -6.57 -1.94 -12.92
C TYR A 65 -5.07 -1.97 -13.24
N LYS A 66 -4.76 -1.58 -14.48
CA LYS A 66 -3.43 -1.22 -14.96
C LYS A 66 -3.50 0.04 -15.82
N TYR A 67 -2.38 0.73 -15.91
CA TYR A 67 -2.17 1.73 -16.95
C TYR A 67 -1.61 1.06 -18.21
N ILE A 68 -2.14 1.44 -19.38
CA ILE A 68 -1.61 1.08 -20.68
C ILE A 68 -0.97 2.33 -21.27
N ILE A 69 0.34 2.32 -21.37
CA ILE A 69 1.13 3.46 -21.85
C ILE A 69 1.48 3.24 -23.32
N GLU A 70 0.99 4.12 -24.19
CA GLU A 70 1.41 4.17 -25.57
C GLU A 70 2.69 5.01 -25.68
N THR A 71 3.76 4.38 -26.14
CA THR A 71 5.04 5.05 -26.37
C THR A 71 5.03 5.85 -27.68
N PRO A 72 5.97 6.79 -27.90
CA PRO A 72 6.05 7.55 -29.16
C PRO A 72 6.22 6.68 -30.43
N ASP A 73 6.83 5.50 -30.29
CA ASP A 73 7.01 4.50 -31.36
C ASP A 73 5.81 3.55 -31.52
N GLY A 74 4.71 3.78 -30.78
CA GLY A 74 3.44 3.07 -30.90
C GLY A 74 3.34 1.75 -30.13
N ARG A 75 4.34 1.37 -29.33
CA ARG A 75 4.24 0.19 -28.45
C ARG A 75 3.28 0.46 -27.29
N LEU A 76 2.56 -0.58 -26.86
CA LEU A 76 1.70 -0.53 -25.67
C LEU A 76 2.40 -1.26 -24.52
N LEU A 77 2.57 -0.57 -23.41
CA LEU A 77 3.21 -1.09 -22.21
C LEU A 77 2.21 -1.13 -21.06
N GLU A 78 1.92 -2.32 -20.57
CA GLU A 78 1.14 -2.47 -19.32
C GLU A 78 2.00 -2.14 -18.12
N ARG A 79 1.46 -1.33 -17.18
CA ARG A 79 2.15 -0.95 -15.96
C ARG A 79 1.15 -0.87 -14.80
N ASN A 80 1.58 -1.34 -13.65
CA ASN A 80 0.90 -1.04 -12.40
C ASN A 80 1.03 0.46 -12.07
N ASP A 81 0.09 0.95 -11.29
CA ASP A 81 0.20 2.29 -10.72
C ASP A 81 1.40 2.35 -9.76
N PRO A 82 2.38 3.21 -9.99
CA PRO A 82 3.51 3.35 -9.07
C PRO A 82 3.11 3.86 -7.69
N ARG A 83 1.89 4.37 -7.54
CA ARG A 83 1.32 4.84 -6.28
C ARG A 83 0.24 3.89 -5.74
N ALA A 84 0.11 2.68 -6.31
CA ALA A 84 -0.84 1.69 -5.82
C ALA A 84 -0.57 1.35 -4.35
N ARG A 85 -1.63 1.35 -3.56
CA ARG A 85 -1.60 0.99 -2.12
C ARG A 85 -1.96 -0.46 -1.84
N ALA A 86 -2.37 -1.19 -2.87
CA ALA A 86 -2.55 -2.63 -2.86
C ALA A 86 -2.33 -3.20 -4.25
N ILE A 87 -1.75 -4.39 -4.30
CA ILE A 87 -1.47 -5.17 -5.52
C ILE A 87 -2.01 -6.58 -5.30
N THR A 88 -2.60 -7.20 -6.34
CA THR A 88 -3.17 -8.56 -6.23
C THR A 88 -2.10 -9.65 -6.08
N SER A 89 -0.92 -9.44 -6.66
CA SER A 89 0.24 -10.32 -6.48
C SER A 89 1.54 -9.54 -6.78
N SER A 90 2.65 -10.04 -6.26
CA SER A 90 3.94 -9.35 -6.32
C SER A 90 4.52 -9.24 -7.73
N ASP A 91 4.25 -10.16 -8.65
CA ASP A 91 4.99 -10.28 -9.92
C ASP A 91 4.22 -9.72 -11.13
N LYS A 92 3.02 -10.19 -11.40
CA LYS A 92 2.20 -9.78 -12.54
C LYS A 92 0.81 -9.27 -12.16
N GLY A 93 0.68 -8.90 -10.88
CA GLY A 93 -0.59 -8.48 -10.32
C GLY A 93 -1.11 -7.17 -10.89
N PHE A 94 -2.31 -6.84 -10.47
CA PHE A 94 -3.00 -5.61 -10.80
C PHE A 94 -2.94 -4.66 -9.61
N SER A 95 -2.89 -3.37 -9.88
CA SER A 95 -3.19 -2.36 -8.88
C SER A 95 -4.64 -2.49 -8.42
N VAL A 96 -4.88 -2.32 -7.12
CA VAL A 96 -6.21 -2.42 -6.53
C VAL A 96 -6.61 -1.06 -5.98
N ILE A 97 -7.83 -0.63 -6.27
CA ILE A 97 -8.43 0.54 -5.63
C ILE A 97 -8.72 0.17 -4.19
N VAL A 98 -8.21 0.96 -3.25
CA VAL A 98 -8.42 0.73 -1.83
C VAL A 98 -9.25 1.84 -1.22
N ASP A 99 -10.07 1.48 -0.24
CA ASP A 99 -10.67 2.43 0.67
C ASP A 99 -9.60 3.03 1.59
N ASN A 100 -9.75 4.31 1.90
CA ASN A 100 -8.88 5.01 2.85
C ASN A 100 -9.44 5.04 4.27
N GLU A 101 -10.68 4.65 4.42
CA GLU A 101 -11.35 4.66 5.71
C GLU A 101 -10.84 3.53 6.60
N PHE A 102 -10.55 3.85 7.83
CA PHE A 102 -10.21 2.89 8.87
C PHE A 102 -10.63 3.46 10.22
N ASP A 103 -11.34 2.67 11.00
CA ASP A 103 -11.73 3.06 12.37
C ASP A 103 -10.55 2.86 13.34
N TRP A 104 -9.90 3.95 13.68
CA TRP A 104 -8.82 3.98 14.67
C TRP A 104 -9.32 3.89 16.12
N GLN A 105 -10.63 3.84 16.35
CA GLN A 105 -11.26 3.72 17.67
C GLN A 105 -10.78 4.81 18.65
N GLY A 106 -10.59 6.03 18.16
CA GLY A 106 -10.14 7.16 18.97
C GLY A 106 -8.69 7.03 19.45
N ASP A 107 -7.84 6.34 18.69
CA ASP A 107 -6.42 6.18 18.98
C ASP A 107 -5.75 7.53 19.27
N ASN A 108 -5.13 7.64 20.45
CA ASN A 108 -4.42 8.82 20.94
C ASN A 108 -3.04 8.45 21.50
N PHE A 109 -2.44 7.39 21.00
CA PHE A 109 -1.13 6.91 21.43
C PHE A 109 -0.07 8.00 21.32
N VAL A 110 0.78 8.08 22.34
CA VAL A 110 1.92 9.00 22.36
C VAL A 110 3.20 8.17 22.46
N MET A 111 4.11 8.38 21.52
CA MET A 111 5.39 7.70 21.50
C MET A 111 6.20 8.01 22.77
N PRO A 112 6.78 7.01 23.45
CA PRO A 112 7.62 7.24 24.62
C PRO A 112 8.87 8.05 24.25
N PRO A 113 9.44 8.84 25.21
CA PRO A 113 10.70 9.55 25.00
C PRO A 113 11.83 8.60 24.58
N LYS A 114 12.78 9.08 23.77
CA LYS A 114 13.84 8.24 23.21
C LYS A 114 14.64 7.43 24.24
N HIS A 115 14.87 7.98 25.42
CA HIS A 115 15.63 7.32 26.48
C HIS A 115 14.90 6.22 27.21
N ASP A 116 13.55 6.16 27.02
CA ASP A 116 12.68 5.12 27.59
C ASP A 116 12.31 4.03 26.57
N GLN A 117 12.75 4.17 25.31
CA GLN A 117 12.40 3.25 24.23
C GLN A 117 13.17 1.94 24.36
N VAL A 118 12.42 0.84 24.40
CA VAL A 118 12.93 -0.53 24.29
C VAL A 118 12.37 -1.11 23.00
N ILE A 119 13.24 -1.20 21.99
CA ILE A 119 12.85 -1.54 20.61
C ILE A 119 13.05 -3.03 20.37
N TYR A 120 12.05 -3.68 19.81
CA TYR A 120 12.08 -5.04 19.32
C TYR A 120 11.88 -5.05 17.80
N GLU A 121 12.94 -5.43 17.06
CA GLU A 121 12.85 -5.62 15.62
C GLU A 121 12.11 -6.93 15.31
N LEU A 122 11.12 -6.86 14.40
CA LEU A 122 10.20 -7.94 14.14
C LEU A 122 9.99 -8.16 12.63
N HIS A 123 10.23 -9.37 12.16
CA HIS A 123 9.82 -9.84 10.85
C HIS A 123 8.45 -10.53 10.94
N VAL A 124 7.39 -9.90 10.44
CA VAL A 124 6.01 -10.37 10.58
C VAL A 124 5.84 -11.82 10.11
N GLY A 125 6.42 -12.16 8.95
CA GLY A 125 6.27 -13.47 8.34
C GLY A 125 6.88 -14.63 9.13
N THR A 126 7.78 -14.37 10.10
CA THR A 126 8.44 -15.40 10.89
C THR A 126 8.21 -15.32 12.39
N PHE A 127 7.65 -14.21 12.88
CA PHE A 127 7.53 -13.94 14.32
C PHE A 127 6.54 -14.88 15.02
N ASN A 128 5.31 -14.98 14.53
CA ASN A 128 4.29 -15.89 15.07
C ASN A 128 3.63 -16.66 13.94
N ARG A 129 4.19 -17.82 13.63
CA ARG A 129 3.73 -18.68 12.53
C ARG A 129 2.82 -19.77 13.08
N PRO A 130 1.68 -20.06 12.39
CA PRO A 130 0.83 -21.18 12.79
C PRO A 130 1.55 -22.53 12.70
N ASP A 131 2.46 -22.68 11.72
CA ASP A 131 3.29 -23.87 11.50
C ASP A 131 4.58 -23.49 10.73
N ALA A 132 5.44 -24.47 10.48
CA ALA A 132 6.72 -24.24 9.81
C ALA A 132 6.59 -23.90 8.32
N ALA A 133 5.47 -24.24 7.67
CA ALA A 133 5.24 -24.03 6.24
C ALA A 133 4.48 -22.75 5.94
N THR A 134 3.74 -22.19 6.91
CA THR A 134 2.86 -21.04 6.75
C THR A 134 3.56 -19.76 7.26
N SER A 135 3.47 -18.69 6.49
CA SER A 135 3.92 -17.36 6.94
C SER A 135 3.05 -16.83 8.07
N GLY A 136 3.67 -16.13 9.03
CA GLY A 136 2.96 -15.29 9.98
C GLY A 136 2.29 -14.11 9.29
N THR A 137 1.33 -13.50 9.97
CA THR A 137 0.57 -12.35 9.51
C THR A 137 0.53 -11.27 10.59
N PHE A 138 0.04 -10.08 10.25
CA PHE A 138 -0.22 -9.05 11.26
C PHE A 138 -1.20 -9.55 12.33
N ASP A 139 -2.22 -10.34 11.94
CA ASP A 139 -3.18 -10.89 12.90
C ASP A 139 -2.50 -11.87 13.87
N SER A 140 -1.66 -12.77 13.36
CA SER A 140 -0.93 -13.69 14.24
C SER A 140 0.09 -12.95 15.15
N ALA A 141 0.67 -11.85 14.66
CA ALA A 141 1.58 -11.03 15.48
C ALA A 141 0.84 -10.32 16.62
N ILE A 142 -0.40 -9.88 16.40
CA ILE A 142 -1.26 -9.27 17.45
C ILE A 142 -1.43 -10.20 18.65
N GLU A 143 -1.54 -11.51 18.45
CA GLU A 143 -1.68 -12.51 19.52
C GLU A 143 -0.51 -12.53 20.52
N LYS A 144 0.62 -11.92 20.15
CA LYS A 144 1.83 -11.87 20.99
C LYS A 144 2.11 -10.51 21.62
N LEU A 145 1.22 -9.55 21.48
CA LEU A 145 1.45 -8.20 22.01
C LEU A 145 1.49 -8.16 23.55
N ASP A 146 0.64 -8.95 24.22
CA ASP A 146 0.71 -9.08 25.68
C ASP A 146 2.08 -9.61 26.13
N TYR A 147 2.61 -10.65 25.46
CA TYR A 147 3.94 -11.19 25.73
C TYR A 147 5.04 -10.12 25.56
N LEU A 148 5.00 -9.35 24.48
CA LEU A 148 6.00 -8.30 24.23
C LEU A 148 5.91 -7.18 25.27
N ARG A 149 4.69 -6.75 25.62
CA ARG A 149 4.47 -5.78 26.68
C ARG A 149 5.02 -6.27 28.02
N ASP A 150 4.72 -7.50 28.41
CA ASP A 150 5.14 -8.08 29.69
C ASP A 150 6.67 -8.31 29.73
N LEU A 151 7.31 -8.45 28.56
CA LEU A 151 8.77 -8.46 28.41
C LEU A 151 9.39 -7.06 28.59
N GLY A 152 8.58 -6.00 28.57
CA GLY A 152 9.03 -4.62 28.70
C GLY A 152 9.29 -3.91 27.37
N ILE A 153 8.87 -4.50 26.25
CA ILE A 153 8.97 -3.88 24.92
C ILE A 153 7.90 -2.79 24.81
N ASN A 154 8.30 -1.59 24.38
CA ASN A 154 7.38 -0.48 24.14
C ASN A 154 7.45 0.12 22.74
N ILE A 155 8.34 -0.41 21.89
CA ILE A 155 8.43 -0.11 20.46
C ILE A 155 8.63 -1.41 19.70
N ILE A 156 7.86 -1.59 18.63
CA ILE A 156 8.12 -2.63 17.61
C ILE A 156 8.63 -1.93 16.36
N GLU A 157 9.80 -2.33 15.89
CA GLU A 157 10.34 -1.98 14.58
C GLU A 157 9.99 -3.10 13.60
N LEU A 158 9.13 -2.80 12.64
CA LEU A 158 8.78 -3.76 11.59
C LEU A 158 9.84 -3.73 10.50
N MET A 159 10.49 -4.87 10.24
CA MET A 159 11.22 -5.08 9.00
C MET A 159 10.29 -4.78 7.81
N PRO A 160 10.82 -4.44 6.60
CA PRO A 160 10.00 -3.90 5.52
C PRO A 160 8.77 -4.77 5.20
N VAL A 161 7.61 -4.14 5.18
CA VAL A 161 6.30 -4.79 4.97
C VAL A 161 5.69 -4.45 3.61
N THR A 162 6.44 -3.78 2.75
CA THR A 162 6.00 -3.42 1.40
C THR A 162 5.93 -4.65 0.49
N SER A 163 5.08 -4.56 -0.56
CA SER A 163 4.98 -5.62 -1.57
C SER A 163 6.34 -5.86 -2.22
N MET A 164 6.75 -7.13 -2.26
CA MET A 164 8.07 -7.54 -2.70
C MET A 164 8.00 -8.55 -3.85
N ALA A 165 9.08 -8.62 -4.64
CA ALA A 165 9.17 -9.51 -5.80
C ALA A 165 9.23 -11.00 -5.41
N PHE A 166 9.68 -11.31 -4.19
CA PHE A 166 9.90 -12.68 -3.72
C PHE A 166 9.26 -12.88 -2.35
N SER A 167 8.42 -13.91 -2.22
CA SER A 167 7.66 -14.23 -1.01
C SER A 167 8.49 -14.60 0.23
N ASN A 168 9.77 -14.93 0.05
CA ASN A 168 10.66 -15.42 1.12
C ASN A 168 11.75 -14.43 1.52
N GLY A 169 11.64 -13.16 1.15
CA GLY A 169 12.61 -12.13 1.49
C GLY A 169 12.28 -11.42 2.81
N TRP A 170 13.30 -10.71 3.34
CA TRP A 170 13.13 -9.85 4.51
C TRP A 170 12.45 -8.50 4.19
N GLY A 171 11.95 -8.33 2.96
CA GLY A 171 11.26 -7.11 2.52
C GLY A 171 12.15 -6.07 1.83
N TYR A 172 13.47 -6.22 1.82
CA TYR A 172 14.41 -5.24 1.25
C TYR A 172 14.51 -5.22 -0.29
N ALA A 173 13.63 -5.94 -0.98
CA ALA A 173 13.52 -5.90 -2.44
C ALA A 173 12.09 -5.49 -2.85
N PRO A 174 11.63 -4.28 -2.49
CA PRO A 174 10.28 -3.83 -2.79
C PRO A 174 10.08 -3.62 -4.29
N ASN A 175 8.96 -4.10 -4.81
CA ASN A 175 8.51 -3.79 -6.18
C ASN A 175 7.39 -2.73 -6.22
N HIS A 176 6.67 -2.55 -5.12
CA HIS A 176 5.61 -1.54 -4.96
C HIS A 176 5.70 -0.90 -3.56
N ILE A 177 6.44 0.20 -3.48
CA ILE A 177 6.81 0.87 -2.22
C ILE A 177 5.63 1.47 -1.42
N PHE A 178 4.46 1.64 -2.05
CA PHE A 178 3.25 2.15 -1.38
C PHE A 178 2.23 1.06 -1.06
N SER A 179 2.50 -0.18 -1.48
CA SER A 179 1.63 -1.33 -1.25
C SER A 179 2.16 -2.17 -0.10
N VAL A 180 1.31 -2.52 0.84
CA VAL A 180 1.64 -3.47 1.91
C VAL A 180 1.48 -4.89 1.37
N GLU A 181 2.42 -5.79 1.74
CA GLU A 181 2.44 -7.17 1.30
C GLU A 181 1.15 -7.91 1.70
N SER A 182 0.45 -8.44 0.70
CA SER A 182 -0.86 -9.07 0.90
C SER A 182 -0.79 -10.35 1.73
N MET A 183 0.29 -11.12 1.61
CA MET A 183 0.52 -12.34 2.39
C MET A 183 0.66 -12.07 3.89
N LEU A 184 1.09 -10.87 4.29
CA LEU A 184 1.18 -10.46 5.69
C LEU A 184 -0.16 -9.96 6.24
N GLY A 185 -1.19 -9.81 5.39
CA GLY A 185 -2.50 -9.26 5.72
C GLY A 185 -2.80 -7.91 5.07
N GLY A 186 -1.90 -7.42 4.21
CA GLY A 186 -2.08 -6.20 3.43
C GLY A 186 -2.26 -4.95 4.29
N ARG A 187 -2.74 -3.88 3.65
CA ARG A 187 -2.90 -2.57 4.28
C ARG A 187 -3.80 -2.59 5.53
N HIS A 188 -4.95 -3.27 5.46
CA HIS A 188 -5.88 -3.36 6.59
C HIS A 188 -5.28 -4.13 7.77
N GLY A 189 -4.53 -5.21 7.50
CA GLY A 189 -3.80 -5.95 8.52
C GLY A 189 -2.78 -5.08 9.24
N LEU A 190 -1.99 -4.29 8.49
CA LEU A 190 -1.03 -3.36 9.09
C LEU A 190 -1.73 -2.30 9.97
N MET A 191 -2.80 -1.68 9.50
CA MET A 191 -3.54 -0.67 10.26
C MET A 191 -4.13 -1.25 11.55
N LYS A 192 -4.69 -2.47 11.48
CA LYS A 192 -5.20 -3.21 12.63
C LYS A 192 -4.08 -3.54 13.63
N PHE A 193 -2.91 -3.96 13.12
CA PHE A 193 -1.73 -4.24 13.94
C PHE A 193 -1.26 -2.98 14.68
N VAL A 194 -1.08 -1.86 13.97
CA VAL A 194 -0.67 -0.58 14.58
C VAL A 194 -1.65 -0.15 15.68
N ARG A 195 -2.96 -0.18 15.40
CA ARG A 195 -3.98 0.13 16.40
C ARG A 195 -3.88 -0.79 17.61
N ALA A 196 -3.71 -2.10 17.40
CA ALA A 196 -3.56 -3.06 18.50
C ALA A 196 -2.29 -2.79 19.32
N CYS A 197 -1.15 -2.48 18.67
CA CYS A 197 0.08 -2.08 19.35
C CYS A 197 -0.16 -0.86 20.27
N HIS A 198 -0.80 0.19 19.74
CA HIS A 198 -1.12 1.40 20.48
C HIS A 198 -2.02 1.11 21.70
N GLN A 199 -3.02 0.23 21.56
CA GLN A 199 -3.87 -0.22 22.66
C GLN A 199 -3.11 -0.98 23.76
N HIS A 200 -1.96 -1.59 23.41
CA HIS A 200 -1.05 -2.25 24.35
C HIS A 200 0.07 -1.33 24.86
N GLY A 201 0.05 -0.03 24.50
CA GLY A 201 1.09 0.92 24.89
C GLY A 201 2.40 0.75 24.12
N ILE A 202 2.36 0.10 22.94
CA ILE A 202 3.53 -0.19 22.09
C ILE A 202 3.47 0.68 20.84
N GLY A 203 4.53 1.45 20.58
CA GLY A 203 4.69 2.21 19.33
C GLY A 203 5.17 1.32 18.19
N VAL A 204 4.99 1.80 16.95
CA VAL A 204 5.43 1.09 15.75
C VAL A 204 6.35 1.98 14.92
N ILE A 205 7.49 1.43 14.51
CA ILE A 205 8.43 2.00 13.54
C ILE A 205 8.41 1.12 12.30
N LEU A 206 8.48 1.73 11.11
CA LEU A 206 8.63 1.00 9.85
C LEU A 206 10.08 1.16 9.37
N ASP A 207 10.75 0.03 9.12
CA ASP A 207 11.97 -0.01 8.35
C ASP A 207 11.65 0.09 6.84
N VAL A 208 12.42 0.91 6.10
CA VAL A 208 12.20 1.22 4.68
C VAL A 208 13.50 1.30 3.89
#